data_2fb50821ff1a6056d7d7be069e7fcdbb
#
_entry.id   2fb50821ff1a6056d7d7be069e7fcdbb
#
_cell.length_a   1.000
_cell.length_b   1.000
_cell.length_c   1.000
_cell.angle_alpha   90.00
_cell.angle_beta   90.00
_cell.angle_gamma   90.00
#
_symmetry.space_group_name_H-M   'P 1'
#
loop_
_entity.id
_entity.type
_entity.pdbx_description
1 polymer ?
#
loop_
_entity_poly.entity_id
_entity_poly.type
_entity_poly.pdbx_seq_one_letter_code
_entity_poly.pdbx_strand_id
1 'polypeptide(L)'
;MINSFLTPHIVYSRSNLQESPKLIPTENGIYFWWIKNLPDIVPLEGCIQFGEYYLVYSGISPDKKGKPNSKSTLKTRLRTHYFGNAEGSTLRRTLGILLAQQSGFPLRRVGSGKRMTFTHLGEQWLDQWMSENTRISWLLDSEPWVVEENVLHTVALPLNLKGNEHAFKSTLSILRKEAISQARSLEIASELGMHRTNRS
;
A
#
# COMPACT_ATOMS: atom_id res chain seq x y z
N MET A 1 -3.25 0.73 26.40
CA MET A 1 -2.03 0.71 25.57
C MET A 1 -2.24 0.83 24.04
N ILE A 2 -3.46 0.65 23.50
CA ILE A 2 -3.72 0.76 22.05
C ILE A 2 -3.63 2.21 21.54
N ASN A 3 -3.86 3.22 22.38
CA ASN A 3 -3.96 4.62 21.94
C ASN A 3 -2.64 5.31 21.58
N SER A 4 -1.50 4.85 22.08
CA SER A 4 -0.22 5.60 21.88
C SER A 4 0.39 5.45 20.48
N PHE A 5 0.12 4.36 19.76
CA PHE A 5 0.64 4.18 18.39
C PHE A 5 -0.37 4.59 17.29
N LEU A 6 -1.64 4.79 17.67
CA LEU A 6 -2.66 5.38 16.81
C LEU A 6 -2.62 6.91 16.80
N THR A 7 -1.83 7.51 17.70
CA THR A 7 -1.48 8.92 17.70
C THR A 7 0.05 9.05 17.60
N PRO A 8 0.63 8.80 16.43
CA PRO A 8 2.08 8.78 16.29
C PRO A 8 2.67 10.16 16.55
N HIS A 9 3.77 10.24 17.28
CA HIS A 9 4.53 11.47 17.44
C HIS A 9 5.27 11.86 16.16
N ILE A 10 5.60 10.88 15.33
CA ILE A 10 6.35 11.05 14.07
C ILE A 10 5.74 10.19 12.99
N VAL A 11 5.52 10.79 11.83
CA VAL A 11 5.18 10.11 10.59
C VAL A 11 6.24 10.41 9.53
N TYR A 12 6.55 9.44 8.68
CA TYR A 12 7.61 9.55 7.68
C TYR A 12 7.02 9.65 6.27
N SER A 13 7.57 10.55 5.46
CA SER A 13 7.29 10.64 4.04
C SER A 13 8.13 9.66 3.23
N ARG A 14 7.79 9.50 1.95
CA ARG A 14 8.60 8.72 1.00
C ARG A 14 10.01 9.31 0.87
N SER A 15 10.15 10.63 0.83
CA SER A 15 11.45 11.32 0.76
C SER A 15 12.31 11.06 1.99
N ASN A 16 11.75 11.12 3.20
CA ASN A 16 12.50 10.79 4.41
C ASN A 16 13.14 9.40 4.34
N LEU A 17 12.40 8.41 3.82
CA LEU A 17 12.90 7.04 3.69
C LEU A 17 13.87 6.85 2.52
N GLN A 18 13.78 7.68 1.50
CA GLN A 18 14.69 7.67 0.38
C GLN A 18 16.06 8.29 0.77
N GLU A 19 16.03 9.41 1.47
CA GLU A 19 17.21 10.11 1.97
C GLU A 19 17.91 9.34 3.11
N SER A 20 17.12 8.70 3.95
CA SER A 20 17.61 7.97 5.12
C SER A 20 17.01 6.56 5.22
N PRO A 21 17.44 5.61 4.36
CA PRO A 21 16.87 4.25 4.35
C PRO A 21 17.10 3.45 5.64
N LYS A 22 17.98 3.93 6.52
CA LYS A 22 18.24 3.34 7.84
C LYS A 22 17.14 3.62 8.86
N LEU A 23 16.26 4.60 8.60
CA LEU A 23 15.10 4.89 9.44
C LEU A 23 14.12 3.71 9.51
N ILE A 24 14.02 2.94 8.42
CA ILE A 24 13.12 1.77 8.39
C ILE A 24 13.80 0.63 9.15
N PRO A 25 13.18 0.13 10.24
CA PRO A 25 13.73 -0.96 11.03
C PRO A 25 13.73 -2.29 10.26
N THR A 26 14.66 -3.15 10.60
CA THR A 26 14.77 -4.51 10.05
C THR A 26 14.01 -5.54 10.89
N GLU A 27 13.43 -5.10 11.98
CA GLU A 27 12.68 -5.89 12.93
C GLU A 27 11.27 -6.19 12.44
N ASN A 28 10.57 -7.01 13.22
CA ASN A 28 9.16 -7.31 13.05
C ASN A 28 8.31 -6.14 13.55
N GLY A 29 7.11 -6.01 12.99
CA GLY A 29 6.18 -5.00 13.47
C GLY A 29 4.95 -4.81 12.60
N ILE A 30 4.13 -3.87 13.03
CA ILE A 30 2.96 -3.37 12.31
C ILE A 30 3.25 -1.97 11.79
N TYR A 31 2.78 -1.67 10.59
CA TYR A 31 2.92 -0.37 9.96
C TYR A 31 1.57 0.19 9.55
N PHE A 32 1.49 1.53 9.53
CA PHE A 32 0.27 2.31 9.35
C PHE A 32 0.47 3.28 8.20
N TRP A 33 -0.53 3.36 7.30
CA TRP A 33 -0.56 4.30 6.19
C TRP A 33 -1.57 5.39 6.44
N TRP A 34 -1.05 6.60 6.48
CA TRP A 34 -1.75 7.85 6.67
C TRP A 34 -1.83 8.52 5.31
N ILE A 35 -3.03 8.73 4.80
CA ILE A 35 -3.23 9.21 3.42
C ILE A 35 -4.21 10.37 3.41
N LYS A 36 -3.90 11.38 2.59
CA LYS A 36 -4.78 12.50 2.25
C LYS A 36 -5.18 12.45 0.78
N ASN A 37 -6.14 13.27 0.37
CA ASN A 37 -6.59 13.42 -1.02
C ASN A 37 -6.99 12.09 -1.68
N LEU A 38 -7.60 11.18 -0.89
CA LEU A 38 -8.21 9.98 -1.45
C LEU A 38 -9.48 10.36 -2.25
N PRO A 39 -9.85 9.57 -3.29
CA PRO A 39 -11.11 9.77 -3.99
C PRO A 39 -12.32 9.70 -3.06
N ASP A 40 -13.37 10.49 -3.34
CA ASP A 40 -14.57 10.61 -2.51
C ASP A 40 -15.32 9.28 -2.26
N ILE A 41 -15.10 8.28 -3.13
CA ILE A 41 -15.66 6.94 -2.95
C ILE A 41 -15.11 6.23 -1.69
N VAL A 42 -13.94 6.66 -1.18
CA VAL A 42 -13.33 6.07 0.02
C VAL A 42 -13.91 6.73 1.26
N PRO A 43 -14.69 6.05 2.09
CA PRO A 43 -15.27 6.64 3.27
C PRO A 43 -14.18 6.89 4.32
N LEU A 44 -14.10 8.12 4.81
CA LEU A 44 -13.14 8.53 5.84
C LEU A 44 -13.79 8.70 7.21
N GLU A 45 -15.10 8.51 7.29
CA GLU A 45 -15.84 8.56 8.57
C GLU A 45 -15.33 7.48 9.54
N GLY A 46 -15.05 7.87 10.76
CA GLY A 46 -14.50 6.99 11.79
C GLY A 46 -13.01 6.68 11.65
N CYS A 47 -12.35 7.11 10.59
CA CYS A 47 -10.89 6.99 10.47
C CYS A 47 -10.18 7.91 11.46
N ILE A 48 -9.07 7.43 12.02
CA ILE A 48 -8.20 8.26 12.87
C ILE A 48 -7.50 9.29 12.00
N GLN A 49 -7.48 10.54 12.47
CA GLN A 49 -6.86 11.66 11.76
C GLN A 49 -5.58 12.13 12.44
N PHE A 50 -4.58 12.45 11.63
CA PHE A 50 -3.32 13.09 12.03
C PHE A 50 -3.01 14.24 11.07
N GLY A 51 -3.24 15.48 11.53
CA GLY A 51 -3.20 16.66 10.65
C GLY A 51 -4.21 16.51 9.51
N GLU A 52 -3.73 16.60 8.27
CA GLU A 52 -4.56 16.43 7.06
C GLU A 52 -4.63 14.97 6.54
N TYR A 53 -4.01 14.04 7.25
CA TYR A 53 -3.93 12.63 6.87
C TYR A 53 -4.89 11.77 7.68
N TYR A 54 -5.44 10.74 7.04
CA TYR A 54 -6.30 9.73 7.66
C TYR A 54 -5.59 8.38 7.69
N LEU A 55 -5.68 7.68 8.80
CA LEU A 55 -5.23 6.29 8.90
C LEU A 55 -6.23 5.39 8.16
N VAL A 56 -5.81 4.82 7.05
CA VAL A 56 -6.72 4.08 6.16
C VAL A 56 -6.28 2.65 5.87
N TYR A 57 -5.04 2.31 6.23
CA TYR A 57 -4.48 0.99 5.99
C TYR A 57 -3.44 0.64 7.04
N SER A 58 -3.45 -0.61 7.47
CA SER A 58 -2.39 -1.23 8.28
C SER A 58 -1.89 -2.52 7.65
N GLY A 59 -0.70 -2.94 8.02
CA GLY A 59 -0.17 -4.23 7.63
C GLY A 59 1.01 -4.62 8.52
N ILE A 60 1.37 -5.89 8.48
CA ILE A 60 2.41 -6.47 9.33
C ILE A 60 3.58 -7.04 8.54
N SER A 61 4.70 -7.17 9.20
CA SER A 61 5.85 -7.90 8.70
C SER A 61 6.63 -8.54 9.85
N PRO A 62 6.86 -9.87 9.80
CA PRO A 62 6.29 -10.84 8.87
C PRO A 62 4.83 -11.21 9.21
N ASP A 63 4.06 -11.67 8.24
CA ASP A 63 2.78 -12.36 8.48
C ASP A 63 3.06 -13.85 8.78
N LYS A 64 3.51 -14.18 9.99
CA LYS A 64 3.80 -15.57 10.35
C LYS A 64 2.56 -16.41 10.60
N LYS A 65 1.41 -15.81 10.90
CA LYS A 65 0.12 -16.53 10.99
C LYS A 65 -0.30 -17.08 9.62
N GLY A 66 -0.10 -16.29 8.55
CA GLY A 66 -0.40 -16.71 7.17
C GLY A 66 0.78 -17.35 6.45
N LYS A 67 2.02 -17.05 6.86
CA LYS A 67 3.26 -17.54 6.25
C LYS A 67 4.31 -17.82 7.32
N PRO A 68 4.28 -19.00 7.98
CA PRO A 68 5.15 -19.31 9.14
C PRO A 68 6.66 -19.15 8.87
N ASN A 69 7.09 -19.44 7.64
CA ASN A 69 8.48 -19.38 7.22
C ASN A 69 8.90 -18.02 6.62
N SER A 70 8.06 -16.99 6.72
CA SER A 70 8.39 -15.67 6.19
C SER A 70 9.59 -15.05 6.93
N LYS A 71 10.57 -14.61 6.14
CA LYS A 71 11.73 -13.80 6.59
C LYS A 71 11.55 -12.31 6.30
N SER A 72 10.34 -11.89 5.94
CA SER A 72 10.05 -10.50 5.63
C SER A 72 10.21 -9.63 6.87
N THR A 73 10.74 -8.43 6.73
CA THR A 73 10.91 -7.42 7.78
C THR A 73 10.10 -6.17 7.44
N LEU A 74 9.91 -5.26 8.40
CA LEU A 74 9.32 -3.95 8.14
C LEU A 74 10.03 -3.26 6.99
N LYS A 75 11.36 -3.27 6.97
CA LYS A 75 12.17 -2.66 5.91
C LYS A 75 11.84 -3.22 4.52
N THR A 76 11.81 -4.54 4.39
CA THR A 76 11.49 -5.18 3.10
C THR A 76 10.08 -4.81 2.65
N ARG A 77 9.12 -4.83 3.57
CA ARG A 77 7.72 -4.60 3.24
C ARG A 77 7.44 -3.14 2.88
N LEU A 78 7.93 -2.20 3.68
CA LEU A 78 7.76 -0.77 3.43
C LEU A 78 8.47 -0.32 2.14
N ARG A 79 9.67 -0.87 1.87
CA ARG A 79 10.34 -0.63 0.59
C ARG A 79 9.53 -1.15 -0.61
N THR A 80 8.91 -2.31 -0.49
CA THR A 80 8.02 -2.85 -1.53
C THR A 80 6.83 -1.94 -1.79
N HIS A 81 6.25 -1.36 -0.74
CA HIS A 81 5.12 -0.44 -0.89
C HIS A 81 5.53 0.90 -1.51
N TYR A 82 6.62 1.52 -1.07
CA TYR A 82 7.04 2.84 -1.56
C TYR A 82 7.84 2.81 -2.87
N PHE A 83 8.68 1.79 -3.07
CA PHE A 83 9.67 1.76 -4.15
C PHE A 83 9.52 0.56 -5.09
N GLY A 84 8.52 -0.29 -4.85
CA GLY A 84 8.15 -1.39 -5.73
C GLY A 84 7.09 -0.99 -6.74
N ASN A 85 6.28 -1.96 -7.17
CA ASN A 85 5.16 -1.76 -8.09
C ASN A 85 3.89 -2.47 -7.60
N ALA A 86 2.79 -2.31 -8.35
CA ALA A 86 1.50 -2.88 -7.98
C ALA A 86 1.48 -4.42 -7.95
N GLU A 87 2.39 -5.11 -8.63
CA GLU A 87 2.49 -6.57 -8.56
C GLU A 87 2.95 -7.04 -7.18
N GLY A 88 3.94 -6.36 -6.59
CA GLY A 88 4.48 -6.70 -5.27
C GLY A 88 3.71 -6.10 -4.09
N SER A 89 2.85 -5.11 -4.32
CA SER A 89 2.22 -4.32 -3.28
C SER A 89 0.71 -4.24 -3.44
N THR A 90 -0.01 -4.90 -2.53
CA THR A 90 -1.48 -4.84 -2.47
C THR A 90 -1.97 -3.40 -2.26
N LEU A 91 -1.30 -2.61 -1.43
CA LEU A 91 -1.65 -1.21 -1.19
C LEU A 91 -1.48 -0.37 -2.46
N ARG A 92 -0.33 -0.46 -3.16
CA ARG A 92 -0.12 0.25 -4.43
C ARG A 92 -1.18 -0.14 -5.47
N ARG A 93 -1.46 -1.44 -5.59
CA ARG A 93 -2.51 -1.91 -6.51
C ARG A 93 -3.86 -1.31 -6.15
N THR A 94 -4.22 -1.25 -4.87
CA THR A 94 -5.47 -0.64 -4.40
C THR A 94 -5.51 0.85 -4.73
N LEU A 95 -4.47 1.60 -4.35
CA LEU A 95 -4.39 3.05 -4.61
C LEU A 95 -4.46 3.36 -6.11
N GLY A 96 -3.67 2.67 -6.92
CA GLY A 96 -3.67 2.90 -8.37
C GLY A 96 -5.01 2.56 -9.03
N ILE A 97 -5.75 1.56 -8.54
CA ILE A 97 -7.10 1.25 -9.02
C ILE A 97 -8.07 2.39 -8.65
N LEU A 98 -8.05 2.84 -7.40
CA LEU A 98 -8.90 3.95 -6.94
C LEU A 98 -8.59 5.27 -7.66
N LEU A 99 -7.34 5.49 -8.02
CA LEU A 99 -6.85 6.69 -8.69
C LEU A 99 -6.79 6.57 -10.22
N ALA A 100 -7.26 5.45 -10.81
CA ALA A 100 -7.11 5.20 -12.24
C ALA A 100 -7.78 6.26 -13.12
N GLN A 101 -8.92 6.79 -12.69
CA GLN A 101 -9.62 7.87 -13.42
C GLN A 101 -8.81 9.18 -13.36
N GLN A 102 -8.24 9.51 -12.21
CA GLN A 102 -7.44 10.72 -12.03
C GLN A 102 -6.11 10.65 -12.78
N SER A 103 -5.45 9.48 -12.74
CA SER A 103 -4.14 9.29 -13.37
C SER A 103 -4.22 9.07 -14.89
N GLY A 104 -5.30 8.54 -15.38
CA GLY A 104 -5.40 8.02 -16.75
C GLY A 104 -4.68 6.69 -16.97
N PHE A 105 -4.13 6.06 -15.93
CA PHE A 105 -3.35 4.81 -16.01
C PHE A 105 -4.12 3.65 -15.33
N PRO A 106 -4.94 2.89 -16.07
CA PRO A 106 -5.60 1.71 -15.51
C PRO A 106 -4.60 0.57 -15.30
N LEU A 107 -5.02 -0.42 -14.51
CA LEU A 107 -4.26 -1.66 -14.33
C LEU A 107 -4.11 -2.38 -15.68
N ARG A 108 -2.91 -2.86 -15.99
CA ARG A 108 -2.59 -3.54 -17.25
C ARG A 108 -1.76 -4.81 -17.01
N ARG A 109 -1.92 -5.80 -17.88
CA ARG A 109 -0.96 -6.89 -17.99
C ARG A 109 0.31 -6.39 -18.65
N VAL A 110 1.47 -6.80 -18.12
CA VAL A 110 2.79 -6.35 -18.59
C VAL A 110 3.77 -7.52 -18.76
N GLY A 111 4.82 -7.29 -19.51
CA GLY A 111 5.87 -8.28 -19.79
C GLY A 111 5.31 -9.53 -20.46
N SER A 112 5.42 -10.71 -19.81
CA SER A 112 4.86 -11.98 -20.32
C SER A 112 3.33 -12.09 -20.20
N GLY A 113 2.64 -11.06 -19.69
CA GLY A 113 1.19 -11.06 -19.44
C GLY A 113 0.78 -11.70 -18.11
N LYS A 114 1.71 -12.21 -17.33
CA LYS A 114 1.44 -12.80 -16.00
C LYS A 114 1.38 -11.75 -14.89
N ARG A 115 2.15 -10.68 -15.03
CA ARG A 115 2.20 -9.57 -14.06
C ARG A 115 1.18 -8.48 -14.40
N MET A 116 0.69 -7.79 -13.37
CA MET A 116 -0.23 -6.66 -13.51
C MET A 116 0.30 -5.45 -12.76
N THR A 117 0.52 -4.34 -13.49
CA THR A 117 0.97 -3.05 -12.96
C THR A 117 0.22 -1.91 -13.67
N PHE A 118 0.53 -0.68 -13.31
CA PHE A 118 0.01 0.51 -14.00
C PHE A 118 0.91 0.94 -15.17
N THR A 119 1.69 0.02 -15.74
CA THR A 119 2.79 0.30 -16.67
C THR A 119 3.90 1.15 -16.03
N HIS A 120 4.95 1.46 -16.77
CA HIS A 120 6.04 2.28 -16.24
C HIS A 120 5.59 3.69 -15.87
N LEU A 121 4.86 4.35 -16.78
CA LEU A 121 4.38 5.72 -16.57
C LEU A 121 3.36 5.82 -15.43
N GLY A 122 2.44 4.86 -15.34
CA GLY A 122 1.46 4.84 -14.26
C GLY A 122 2.07 4.56 -12.89
N GLU A 123 3.13 3.71 -12.82
CA GLU A 123 3.86 3.50 -11.58
C GLU A 123 4.66 4.75 -11.17
N GLN A 124 5.24 5.49 -12.12
CA GLN A 124 5.90 6.77 -11.84
C GLN A 124 4.90 7.82 -11.33
N TRP A 125 3.74 7.93 -11.99
CA TRP A 125 2.68 8.82 -11.53
C TRP A 125 2.23 8.47 -10.10
N LEU A 126 2.05 7.18 -9.81
CA LEU A 126 1.66 6.73 -8.49
C LEU A 126 2.77 6.98 -7.44
N ASP A 127 4.04 6.86 -7.82
CA ASP A 127 5.18 7.22 -6.98
C ASP A 127 5.14 8.70 -6.56
N GLN A 128 4.87 9.58 -7.52
CA GLN A 128 4.74 11.01 -7.26
C GLN A 128 3.54 11.29 -6.35
N TRP A 129 2.38 10.73 -6.68
CA TRP A 129 1.17 10.90 -5.89
C TRP A 129 1.38 10.40 -4.43
N MET A 130 1.97 9.21 -4.26
CA MET A 130 2.27 8.68 -2.93
C MET A 130 3.28 9.53 -2.17
N SER A 131 4.26 10.12 -2.82
CA SER A 131 5.22 11.02 -2.19
C SER A 131 4.55 12.23 -1.55
N GLU A 132 3.57 12.80 -2.22
CA GLU A 132 2.84 14.00 -1.80
C GLU A 132 1.76 13.69 -0.77
N ASN A 133 1.06 12.56 -0.94
CA ASN A 133 -0.21 12.29 -0.27
C ASN A 133 -0.13 11.21 0.81
N THR A 134 1.02 10.59 1.03
CA THR A 134 1.13 9.52 2.03
C THR A 134 2.18 9.80 3.09
N ARG A 135 1.92 9.29 4.29
CA ARG A 135 2.86 9.19 5.41
C ARG A 135 2.76 7.79 6.00
N ILE A 136 3.81 7.36 6.65
CA ILE A 136 3.82 6.08 7.36
C ILE A 136 4.33 6.24 8.80
N SER A 137 3.83 5.39 9.65
CA SER A 137 4.38 5.12 10.97
C SER A 137 4.43 3.62 11.21
N TRP A 138 5.13 3.18 12.24
CA TRP A 138 5.22 1.77 12.61
C TRP A 138 5.39 1.60 14.12
N LEU A 139 5.06 0.41 14.57
CA LEU A 139 5.34 -0.09 15.91
C LEU A 139 6.12 -1.39 15.79
N LEU A 140 7.21 -1.51 16.52
CA LEU A 140 7.96 -2.77 16.63
C LEU A 140 7.21 -3.73 17.58
N ASP A 141 7.03 -4.95 17.12
CA ASP A 141 6.40 -6.00 17.91
C ASP A 141 6.89 -7.37 17.44
N SER A 142 7.13 -8.28 18.37
CA SER A 142 7.57 -9.64 18.06
C SER A 142 6.44 -10.50 17.48
N GLU A 143 5.19 -10.18 17.82
CA GLU A 143 3.98 -10.86 17.38
C GLU A 143 2.98 -9.90 16.71
N PRO A 144 3.39 -9.20 15.62
CA PRO A 144 2.60 -8.11 15.06
C PRO A 144 1.21 -8.54 14.57
N TRP A 145 0.98 -9.84 14.36
CA TRP A 145 -0.34 -10.37 13.99
C TRP A 145 -1.37 -10.26 15.13
N VAL A 146 -0.94 -10.29 16.40
CA VAL A 146 -1.81 -10.07 17.56
C VAL A 146 -2.26 -8.61 17.61
N VAL A 147 -1.32 -7.69 17.37
CA VAL A 147 -1.61 -6.26 17.30
C VAL A 147 -2.51 -5.94 16.11
N GLU A 148 -2.23 -6.52 14.93
CA GLU A 148 -3.03 -6.32 13.71
C GLU A 148 -4.48 -6.77 13.91
N GLU A 149 -4.71 -7.93 14.51
CA GLU A 149 -6.06 -8.44 14.78
C GLU A 149 -6.86 -7.43 15.61
N ASN A 150 -6.26 -6.88 16.65
CA ASN A 150 -6.87 -5.86 17.51
C ASN A 150 -7.15 -4.55 16.74
N VAL A 151 -6.21 -4.10 15.95
CA VAL A 151 -6.34 -2.88 15.13
C VAL A 151 -7.46 -3.04 14.11
N LEU A 152 -7.55 -4.17 13.43
CA LEU A 152 -8.56 -4.45 12.41
C LEU A 152 -9.99 -4.48 12.98
N HIS A 153 -10.16 -4.83 14.26
CA HIS A 153 -11.46 -4.83 14.93
C HIS A 153 -11.84 -3.49 15.57
N THR A 154 -10.86 -2.62 15.86
CA THR A 154 -11.12 -1.40 16.64
C THR A 154 -10.95 -0.11 15.84
N VAL A 155 -10.31 -0.15 14.68
CA VAL A 155 -9.99 1.02 13.86
C VAL A 155 -10.64 0.92 12.49
N ALA A 156 -11.27 2.00 12.04
CA ALA A 156 -11.79 2.09 10.67
C ALA A 156 -10.63 2.18 9.67
N LEU A 157 -10.43 1.11 8.89
CA LEU A 157 -9.36 0.99 7.89
C LEU A 157 -9.94 0.65 6.52
N PRO A 158 -10.49 1.60 5.78
CA PRO A 158 -11.24 1.33 4.55
C PRO A 158 -10.44 0.63 3.45
N LEU A 159 -9.11 0.71 3.46
CA LEU A 159 -8.27 0.08 2.43
C LEU A 159 -7.78 -1.33 2.80
N ASN A 160 -8.04 -1.81 4.02
CA ASN A 160 -7.77 -3.19 4.37
C ASN A 160 -8.85 -4.13 3.83
N LEU A 161 -8.44 -5.32 3.36
CA LEU A 161 -9.36 -6.35 2.87
C LEU A 161 -9.39 -7.58 3.79
N LYS A 162 -8.23 -8.18 4.04
CA LYS A 162 -8.11 -9.39 4.87
C LYS A 162 -8.35 -9.03 6.34
N GLY A 163 -9.24 -9.77 7.02
CA GLY A 163 -9.51 -9.57 8.44
C GLY A 163 -10.28 -8.31 8.80
N ASN A 164 -10.65 -7.48 7.82
CA ASN A 164 -11.34 -6.22 8.02
C ASN A 164 -12.87 -6.40 7.91
N GLU A 165 -13.62 -5.78 8.82
CA GLU A 165 -15.09 -5.77 8.83
C GLU A 165 -15.70 -4.47 8.31
N HIS A 166 -14.87 -3.52 7.87
CA HIS A 166 -15.30 -2.24 7.36
C HIS A 166 -16.24 -2.40 6.15
N ALA A 167 -17.36 -1.68 6.12
CA ALA A 167 -18.40 -1.80 5.09
C ALA A 167 -17.86 -1.59 3.67
N PHE A 168 -16.88 -0.72 3.48
CA PHE A 168 -16.26 -0.44 2.18
C PHE A 168 -15.47 -1.63 1.59
N LYS A 169 -15.15 -2.64 2.38
CA LYS A 169 -14.44 -3.86 1.92
C LYS A 169 -15.12 -4.52 0.71
N SER A 170 -16.43 -4.59 0.70
CA SER A 170 -17.20 -5.19 -0.39
C SER A 170 -17.02 -4.39 -1.68
N THR A 171 -17.21 -3.08 -1.62
CA THR A 171 -17.02 -2.16 -2.75
C THR A 171 -15.59 -2.22 -3.26
N LEU A 172 -14.60 -2.15 -2.38
CA LEU A 172 -13.19 -2.22 -2.75
C LEU A 172 -12.84 -3.55 -3.43
N SER A 173 -13.43 -4.66 -2.95
CA SER A 173 -13.24 -5.98 -3.56
C SER A 173 -13.81 -6.06 -4.96
N ILE A 174 -14.98 -5.45 -5.22
CA ILE A 174 -15.60 -5.36 -6.54
C ILE A 174 -14.71 -4.54 -7.47
N LEU A 175 -14.33 -3.31 -7.09
CA LEU A 175 -13.46 -2.44 -7.88
C LEU A 175 -12.15 -3.14 -8.30
N ARG A 176 -11.54 -3.89 -7.39
CA ARG A 176 -10.32 -4.65 -7.68
C ARG A 176 -10.56 -5.80 -8.65
N LYS A 177 -11.68 -6.53 -8.51
CA LYS A 177 -12.05 -7.63 -9.44
C LYS A 177 -12.31 -7.09 -10.83
N GLU A 178 -13.03 -5.98 -10.95
CA GLU A 178 -13.33 -5.31 -12.21
C GLU A 178 -12.07 -4.82 -12.91
N ALA A 179 -11.17 -4.14 -12.20
CA ALA A 179 -9.89 -3.69 -12.75
C ALA A 179 -9.03 -4.86 -13.25
N ILE A 180 -8.99 -5.98 -12.50
CA ILE A 180 -8.27 -7.20 -12.91
C ILE A 180 -8.93 -7.83 -14.15
N SER A 181 -10.25 -7.89 -14.20
CA SER A 181 -11.00 -8.41 -15.34
C SER A 181 -10.75 -7.58 -16.59
N GLN A 182 -10.81 -6.25 -16.45
CA GLN A 182 -10.51 -5.32 -17.54
C GLN A 182 -9.05 -5.46 -18.02
N ALA A 183 -8.10 -5.54 -17.12
CA ALA A 183 -6.70 -5.77 -17.49
C ALA A 183 -6.49 -7.09 -18.26
N ARG A 184 -7.30 -8.12 -17.97
CA ARG A 184 -7.26 -9.41 -18.66
C ARG A 184 -7.88 -9.36 -20.06
N SER A 185 -8.88 -8.54 -20.28
CA SER A 185 -9.55 -8.38 -21.58
C SER A 185 -8.74 -7.54 -22.58
N LEU A 186 -7.85 -6.70 -22.08
CA LEU A 186 -6.98 -5.85 -22.89
C LEU A 186 -5.73 -6.61 -23.37
N GLU A 187 -5.14 -6.17 -24.47
CA GLU A 187 -3.82 -6.64 -24.90
C GLU A 187 -2.75 -6.39 -23.82
N ILE A 188 -1.69 -7.19 -23.85
CA ILE A 188 -0.55 -6.97 -22.97
C ILE A 188 0.08 -5.62 -23.34
N ALA A 189 0.23 -4.74 -22.35
CA ALA A 189 0.83 -3.44 -22.58
C ALA A 189 2.30 -3.61 -22.99
N SER A 190 2.68 -3.02 -24.12
CA SER A 190 4.07 -2.90 -24.51
C SER A 190 4.75 -1.90 -23.57
N GLU A 191 5.78 -2.33 -22.86
CA GLU A 191 6.68 -1.45 -22.10
C GLU A 191 7.65 -0.76 -23.08
N LEU A 192 7.13 0.04 -24.02
CA LEU A 192 7.97 0.87 -24.88
C LEU A 192 8.61 1.97 -24.01
N GLY A 193 9.88 1.79 -23.68
CA GLY A 193 10.68 2.74 -22.92
C GLY A 193 11.75 2.16 -22.01
N MET A 194 11.82 0.85 -21.80
CA MET A 194 12.95 0.26 -21.08
C MET A 194 14.14 -0.02 -21.99
N HIS A 195 14.90 1.00 -22.35
CA HIS A 195 16.32 0.81 -22.65
C HIS A 195 17.00 0.42 -21.32
N ARG A 196 17.31 -0.85 -21.15
CA ARG A 196 18.31 -1.29 -20.19
C ARG A 196 19.62 -0.58 -20.55
N THR A 197 19.97 0.46 -19.81
CA THR A 197 21.35 0.89 -19.75
C THR A 197 22.12 -0.24 -19.09
N ASN A 198 22.80 -1.04 -19.88
CA ASN A 198 23.81 -1.97 -19.42
C ASN A 198 24.82 -1.17 -18.61
N ARG A 199 24.86 -1.43 -17.31
CA ARG A 199 26.00 -1.01 -16.48
C ARG A 199 27.13 -1.97 -16.82
N SER A 200 28.07 -1.49 -17.61
CA SER A 200 29.45 -1.97 -17.66
C SER A 200 30.16 -1.64 -16.35
#